data_732c09d953e3c0c44937d742ea91ed9c
#
_entry.id   732c09d953e3c0c44937d742ea91ed9c
#
_cell.length_a   1.000
_cell.length_b   1.000
_cell.length_c   1.000
_cell.angle_alpha   90.00
_cell.angle_beta   90.00
_cell.angle_gamma   90.00
#
_symmetry.space_group_name_H-M   'P 1'
#
loop_
_entity.id
_entity.type
_entity.pdbx_description
1 polymer ?
#
loop_
_entity_poly.entity_id
_entity_poly.type
_entity_poly.pdbx_seq_one_letter_code
_entity_poly.pdbx_strand_id
1 'polypeptide(L)'
;MSVDEHRKIDDQGPVSLGGLLRNREFRLIWLIGAATNTLRWLEILAVGVVVFDMTGSPFQVAFMIILRFLPMALIGALTGVVADRFNRRLFQIWSLGSMMATSILLTLIVFGGYLNLWVIGMSVVLNGLFWTTDNPIRRTLLGEVVQPAQIGIAMSLDTVTNSTTRFLGPLVGGIFLEFA
;
A
#
# COMPACT_ATOMS: atom_id res chain seq x y z
N MET A 1 -18.20 -9.10 -36.22
CA MET A 1 -18.60 -8.98 -34.80
C MET A 1 -20.09 -9.32 -34.80
N SER A 2 -20.45 -10.52 -34.35
CA SER A 2 -21.77 -11.10 -34.54
C SER A 2 -22.74 -10.65 -33.44
N VAL A 3 -24.04 -10.62 -33.77
CA VAL A 3 -25.16 -10.28 -32.86
C VAL A 3 -25.15 -11.15 -31.58
N ASP A 4 -24.57 -12.36 -31.66
CA ASP A 4 -24.41 -13.28 -30.54
C ASP A 4 -23.35 -12.83 -29.49
N GLU A 5 -22.37 -12.03 -29.89
CA GLU A 5 -21.37 -11.46 -28.97
C GLU A 5 -21.98 -10.33 -28.12
N HIS A 6 -22.86 -9.54 -28.68
CA HIS A 6 -23.61 -8.51 -27.92
C HIS A 6 -24.59 -9.14 -26.91
N ARG A 7 -25.19 -10.28 -27.26
CA ARG A 7 -26.15 -10.96 -26.37
C ARG A 7 -25.49 -11.60 -25.16
N LYS A 8 -24.23 -12.03 -25.25
CA LYS A 8 -23.45 -12.56 -24.10
C LYS A 8 -23.00 -11.49 -23.12
N ILE A 9 -22.96 -10.22 -23.52
CA ILE A 9 -22.60 -9.11 -22.66
C ILE A 9 -23.81 -8.68 -21.82
N ASP A 10 -25.01 -8.82 -22.34
CA ASP A 10 -26.26 -8.43 -21.63
C ASP A 10 -26.75 -9.45 -20.59
N ASP A 11 -26.27 -10.69 -20.66
CA ASP A 11 -26.69 -11.78 -19.74
C ASP A 11 -25.84 -11.83 -18.44
N GLN A 12 -24.93 -10.88 -18.26
CA GLN A 12 -24.22 -10.70 -16.99
C GLN A 12 -25.08 -9.86 -16.07
N GLY A 13 -25.76 -10.52 -15.13
CA GLY A 13 -26.62 -9.88 -14.14
C GLY A 13 -25.98 -8.64 -13.49
N PRO A 14 -26.78 -7.78 -12.81
CA PRO A 14 -26.35 -6.46 -12.41
C PRO A 14 -25.02 -6.52 -11.63
N VAL A 15 -24.01 -5.81 -12.17
CA VAL A 15 -22.69 -5.69 -11.55
C VAL A 15 -22.90 -5.06 -10.17
N SER A 16 -22.92 -5.90 -9.12
CA SER A 16 -23.23 -5.45 -7.77
C SER A 16 -22.02 -5.53 -6.86
N LEU A 17 -21.86 -4.54 -5.97
CA LEU A 17 -20.86 -4.56 -4.89
C LEU A 17 -20.98 -5.82 -4.03
N GLY A 18 -22.20 -6.32 -3.81
CA GLY A 18 -22.44 -7.54 -3.04
C GLY A 18 -21.83 -8.79 -3.71
N GLY A 19 -21.93 -8.89 -5.03
CA GLY A 19 -21.32 -9.97 -5.79
C GLY A 19 -19.79 -9.93 -5.73
N LEU A 20 -19.20 -8.73 -5.78
CA LEU A 20 -17.76 -8.51 -5.67
C LEU A 20 -17.23 -8.92 -4.28
N LEU A 21 -17.89 -8.46 -3.22
CA LEU A 21 -17.50 -8.78 -1.84
C LEU A 21 -17.75 -10.24 -1.46
N ARG A 22 -18.56 -10.97 -2.22
CA ARG A 22 -18.76 -12.41 -2.04
C ARG A 22 -17.57 -13.22 -2.59
N ASN A 23 -16.79 -12.66 -3.51
CA ASN A 23 -15.56 -13.28 -3.99
C ASN A 23 -14.51 -13.27 -2.87
N ARG A 24 -14.13 -14.46 -2.39
CA ARG A 24 -13.17 -14.61 -1.28
C ARG A 24 -11.78 -14.09 -1.65
N GLU A 25 -11.30 -14.36 -2.86
CA GLU A 25 -9.98 -13.92 -3.31
C GLU A 25 -9.90 -12.41 -3.41
N PHE A 26 -10.90 -11.77 -4.02
CA PHE A 26 -11.00 -10.31 -4.07
C PHE A 26 -10.98 -9.71 -2.67
N ARG A 27 -11.84 -10.20 -1.78
CA ARG A 27 -11.97 -9.69 -0.41
C ARG A 27 -10.67 -9.78 0.36
N LEU A 28 -9.93 -10.90 0.25
CA LEU A 28 -8.65 -11.08 0.91
C LEU A 28 -7.59 -10.08 0.40
N ILE A 29 -7.42 -9.94 -0.92
CA ILE A 29 -6.45 -9.01 -1.51
C ILE A 29 -6.83 -7.57 -1.15
N TRP A 30 -8.11 -7.22 -1.20
CA TRP A 30 -8.61 -5.91 -0.84
C TRP A 30 -8.39 -5.57 0.64
N LEU A 31 -8.69 -6.50 1.58
CA LEU A 31 -8.46 -6.31 3.01
C LEU A 31 -6.97 -6.19 3.36
N ILE A 32 -6.11 -6.99 2.71
CA ILE A 32 -4.66 -6.85 2.85
C ILE A 32 -4.23 -5.45 2.42
N GLY A 33 -4.74 -4.97 1.27
CA GLY A 33 -4.47 -3.61 0.79
C GLY A 33 -4.96 -2.53 1.75
N ALA A 34 -6.15 -2.67 2.31
CA ALA A 34 -6.68 -1.74 3.31
C ALA A 34 -5.80 -1.69 4.57
N ALA A 35 -5.42 -2.85 5.10
CA ALA A 35 -4.56 -2.95 6.28
C ALA A 35 -3.17 -2.35 6.02
N THR A 36 -2.51 -2.74 4.93
CA THR A 36 -1.17 -2.22 4.58
C THR A 36 -1.19 -0.71 4.33
N ASN A 37 -2.23 -0.18 3.68
CA ASN A 37 -2.37 1.26 3.48
C ASN A 37 -2.58 2.00 4.82
N THR A 38 -3.39 1.47 5.73
CA THR A 38 -3.59 2.08 7.06
C THR A 38 -2.29 2.13 7.83
N LEU A 39 -1.56 0.99 7.92
CA LEU A 39 -0.27 0.91 8.60
C LEU A 39 0.76 1.87 7.99
N ARG A 40 0.77 2.03 6.69
CA ARG A 40 1.66 2.96 5.98
C ARG A 40 1.43 4.41 6.40
N TRP A 41 0.18 4.85 6.48
CA TRP A 41 -0.14 6.21 6.88
C TRP A 41 0.16 6.46 8.35
N LEU A 42 -0.05 5.44 9.22
CA LEU A 42 0.39 5.47 10.62
C LEU A 42 1.92 5.60 10.73
N GLU A 43 2.66 4.84 9.94
CA GLU A 43 4.13 4.91 9.91
C GLU A 43 4.64 6.28 9.45
N ILE A 44 4.02 6.88 8.42
CA ILE A 44 4.38 8.23 7.95
C ILE A 44 4.21 9.25 9.09
N LEU A 45 3.11 9.18 9.82
CA LEU A 45 2.87 10.04 10.97
C LEU A 45 3.90 9.79 12.07
N ALA A 46 4.10 8.53 12.46
CA ALA A 46 5.05 8.17 13.54
C ALA A 46 6.48 8.62 13.22
N VAL A 47 6.94 8.37 11.99
CA VAL A 47 8.26 8.85 11.53
C VAL A 47 8.34 10.37 11.59
N GLY A 48 7.29 11.07 11.15
CA GLY A 48 7.24 12.53 11.20
C GLY A 48 7.38 13.08 12.62
N VAL A 49 6.65 12.51 13.58
CA VAL A 49 6.70 12.91 15.00
C VAL A 49 8.08 12.60 15.58
N VAL A 50 8.58 11.38 15.44
CA VAL A 50 9.87 10.96 15.98
C VAL A 50 11.03 11.81 15.42
N VAL A 51 11.04 12.07 14.12
CA VAL A 51 12.08 12.92 13.50
C VAL A 51 11.98 14.35 14.00
N PHE A 52 10.76 14.87 14.19
CA PHE A 52 10.58 16.22 14.73
C PHE A 52 11.06 16.31 16.19
N ASP A 53 10.72 15.33 17.02
CA ASP A 53 11.14 15.27 18.44
C ASP A 53 12.66 15.16 18.57
N MET A 54 13.31 14.39 17.68
CA MET A 54 14.78 14.23 17.69
C MET A 54 15.52 15.48 17.20
N THR A 55 14.94 16.27 16.31
CA THR A 55 15.68 17.30 15.58
C THR A 55 15.16 18.72 15.73
N GLY A 56 13.89 18.87 16.14
CA GLY A 56 13.21 20.17 16.16
C GLY A 56 13.03 20.81 14.78
N SER A 57 13.34 20.08 13.68
CA SER A 57 13.44 20.63 12.34
C SER A 57 12.33 20.16 11.41
N PRO A 58 11.37 21.02 11.02
CA PRO A 58 10.37 20.69 10.00
C PRO A 58 11.00 20.32 8.64
N PHE A 59 12.18 20.86 8.33
CA PHE A 59 12.90 20.50 7.11
C PHE A 59 13.32 19.02 7.09
N GLN A 60 13.79 18.49 8.22
CA GLN A 60 14.18 17.07 8.30
C GLN A 60 12.97 16.15 8.17
N VAL A 61 11.82 16.52 8.73
CA VAL A 61 10.56 15.80 8.53
C VAL A 61 10.19 15.76 7.04
N ALA A 62 10.20 16.92 6.38
CA ALA A 62 9.91 17.01 4.94
C ALA A 62 10.91 16.19 4.11
N PHE A 63 12.19 16.20 4.49
CA PHE A 63 13.24 15.44 3.83
C PHE A 63 13.01 13.92 3.93
N MET A 64 12.55 13.40 5.08
CA MET A 64 12.17 11.98 5.22
C MET A 64 10.99 11.60 4.30
N ILE A 65 10.04 12.51 4.12
CA ILE A 65 8.93 12.29 3.18
C ILE A 65 9.45 12.21 1.74
N ILE A 66 10.36 13.11 1.36
CA ILE A 66 11.00 13.08 0.03
C ILE A 66 11.79 11.78 -0.16
N LEU A 67 12.58 11.35 0.83
CA LEU A 67 13.31 10.10 0.79
C LEU A 67 12.40 8.88 0.56
N ARG A 68 11.20 8.88 1.15
CA ARG A 68 10.20 7.81 0.94
C ARG A 68 9.74 7.71 -0.51
N PHE A 69 9.52 8.84 -1.17
CA PHE A 69 9.06 8.88 -2.56
C PHE A 69 10.20 8.75 -3.60
N LEU A 70 11.44 8.88 -3.15
CA LEU A 70 12.62 8.80 -4.03
C LEU A 70 12.70 7.48 -4.81
N PRO A 71 12.50 6.28 -4.22
CA PRO A 71 12.49 5.04 -4.98
C PRO A 71 11.42 5.03 -6.08
N MET A 72 10.24 5.57 -5.80
CA MET A 72 9.15 5.66 -6.77
C MET A 72 9.52 6.56 -7.95
N ALA A 73 10.18 7.69 -7.69
CA ALA A 73 10.63 8.60 -8.75
C ALA A 73 11.73 8.00 -9.63
N LEU A 74 12.66 7.21 -9.03
CA LEU A 74 13.82 6.65 -9.73
C LEU A 74 13.48 5.36 -10.50
N ILE A 75 12.70 4.47 -9.92
CA ILE A 75 12.49 3.13 -10.46
C ILE A 75 11.01 2.80 -10.73
N GLY A 76 10.09 3.73 -10.47
CA GLY A 76 8.64 3.49 -10.64
C GLY A 76 8.27 3.05 -12.07
N ALA A 77 8.90 3.62 -13.09
CA ALA A 77 8.69 3.21 -14.48
C ALA A 77 9.20 1.79 -14.78
N LEU A 78 10.21 1.32 -14.06
CA LEU A 78 10.81 -0.01 -14.24
C LEU A 78 10.01 -1.10 -13.53
N THR A 79 9.24 -0.75 -12.51
CA THR A 79 8.47 -1.73 -11.70
C THR A 79 7.41 -2.45 -12.52
N GLY A 80 6.81 -1.79 -13.52
CA GLY A 80 5.87 -2.43 -14.46
C GLY A 80 6.54 -3.55 -15.25
N VAL A 81 7.73 -3.29 -15.80
CA VAL A 81 8.50 -4.27 -16.59
C VAL A 81 8.95 -5.45 -15.73
N VAL A 82 9.34 -5.19 -14.49
CA VAL A 82 9.74 -6.23 -13.53
C VAL A 82 8.54 -7.08 -13.10
N ALA A 83 7.40 -6.44 -12.81
CA ALA A 83 6.18 -7.13 -12.41
C ALA A 83 5.66 -8.14 -13.46
N ASP A 84 5.90 -7.87 -14.75
CA ASP A 84 5.48 -8.75 -15.83
C ASP A 84 6.34 -10.02 -15.98
N ARG A 85 7.55 -10.02 -15.43
CA ARG A 85 8.50 -11.15 -15.54
C ARG A 85 8.43 -12.14 -14.38
N PHE A 86 7.83 -11.76 -13.26
CA PHE A 86 7.77 -12.57 -12.05
C PHE A 86 6.35 -13.02 -11.72
N ASN A 87 6.23 -14.11 -10.95
CA ASN A 87 4.96 -14.52 -10.40
C ASN A 87 4.45 -13.45 -9.41
N ARG A 88 3.40 -12.73 -9.81
CA ARG A 88 2.84 -11.58 -9.09
C ARG A 88 2.45 -11.91 -7.65
N ARG A 89 1.87 -13.11 -7.40
CA ARG A 89 1.50 -13.56 -6.05
C ARG A 89 2.74 -13.75 -5.16
N LEU A 90 3.78 -14.39 -5.71
CA LEU A 90 5.03 -14.61 -4.96
C LEU A 90 5.72 -13.27 -4.67
N PHE A 91 5.75 -12.37 -5.65
CA PHE A 91 6.34 -11.05 -5.48
C PHE A 91 5.59 -10.22 -4.41
N GLN A 92 4.25 -10.28 -4.38
CA GLN A 92 3.43 -9.65 -3.34
C GLN A 92 3.78 -10.19 -1.94
N ILE A 93 3.93 -11.51 -1.78
CA ILE A 93 4.32 -12.15 -0.51
C ILE A 93 5.71 -11.66 -0.08
N TRP A 94 6.66 -11.62 -0.99
CA TRP A 94 8.02 -11.12 -0.71
C TRP A 94 8.02 -9.66 -0.30
N SER A 95 7.27 -8.82 -0.99
CA SER A 95 7.14 -7.39 -0.67
C SER A 95 6.57 -7.18 0.73
N LEU A 96 5.46 -7.85 1.07
CA LEU A 96 4.86 -7.79 2.39
C LEU A 96 5.77 -8.34 3.48
N GLY A 97 6.44 -9.48 3.22
CA GLY A 97 7.40 -10.07 4.14
C GLY A 97 8.59 -9.16 4.43
N SER A 98 9.13 -8.51 3.41
CA SER A 98 10.23 -7.56 3.55
C SER A 98 9.79 -6.31 4.33
N MET A 99 8.58 -5.82 4.09
CA MET A 99 8.00 -4.69 4.81
C MET A 99 7.84 -5.02 6.30
N MET A 100 7.33 -6.22 6.61
CA MET A 100 7.22 -6.72 7.99
C MET A 100 8.60 -6.87 8.65
N ALA A 101 9.57 -7.44 7.96
CA ALA A 101 10.94 -7.61 8.46
C ALA A 101 11.60 -6.24 8.77
N THR A 102 11.44 -5.25 7.89
CA THR A 102 11.94 -3.89 8.11
C THR A 102 11.29 -3.25 9.34
N SER A 103 9.99 -3.42 9.52
CA SER A 103 9.27 -2.87 10.69
C SER A 103 9.72 -3.54 12.00
N ILE A 104 9.90 -4.86 11.99
CA ILE A 104 10.41 -5.61 13.16
C ILE A 104 11.84 -5.15 13.49
N LEU A 105 12.71 -5.06 12.49
CA LEU A 105 14.10 -4.62 12.67
C LEU A 105 14.17 -3.21 13.25
N LEU A 106 13.37 -2.27 12.71
CA LEU A 106 13.28 -0.91 13.22
C LEU A 106 12.83 -0.91 14.68
N THR A 107 11.81 -1.69 15.02
CA THR A 107 11.31 -1.83 16.39
C THR A 107 12.40 -2.33 17.35
N LEU A 108 13.17 -3.36 16.96
CA LEU A 108 14.28 -3.87 17.75
C LEU A 108 15.39 -2.84 17.96
N ILE A 109 15.70 -2.05 16.93
CA ILE A 109 16.69 -0.97 17.01
C ILE A 109 16.21 0.13 17.97
N VAL A 110 14.93 0.49 17.92
CA VAL A 110 14.31 1.46 18.86
C VAL A 110 14.42 0.97 20.29
N PHE A 111 14.02 -0.28 20.58
CA PHE A 111 14.13 -0.86 21.91
C PHE A 111 15.57 -1.01 22.40
N GLY A 112 16.53 -1.20 21.50
CA GLY A 112 17.96 -1.24 21.81
C GLY A 112 18.58 0.12 22.09
N GLY A 113 17.83 1.22 21.91
CA GLY A 113 18.35 2.59 22.10
C GLY A 113 19.29 3.09 20.99
N TYR A 114 19.35 2.38 19.85
CA TYR A 114 20.25 2.72 18.72
C TYR A 114 19.56 3.57 17.65
N LEU A 115 18.39 4.15 17.96
CA LEU A 115 17.63 4.95 17.01
C LEU A 115 18.41 6.23 16.66
N ASN A 116 18.62 6.45 15.37
CA ASN A 116 19.21 7.66 14.81
C ASN A 116 18.60 7.97 13.44
N LEU A 117 18.85 9.20 12.95
CA LEU A 117 18.28 9.67 11.69
C LEU A 117 18.65 8.81 10.47
N TRP A 118 19.84 8.22 10.46
CA TRP A 118 20.27 7.35 9.36
C TRP A 118 19.47 6.05 9.32
N VAL A 119 19.22 5.44 10.48
CA VAL A 119 18.39 4.24 10.59
C VAL A 119 16.96 4.53 10.14
N ILE A 120 16.39 5.65 10.57
CA ILE A 120 15.06 6.09 10.12
C ILE A 120 15.06 6.33 8.62
N GLY A 121 16.04 7.05 8.08
CA GLY A 121 16.16 7.33 6.66
C GLY A 121 16.26 6.05 5.82
N MET A 122 17.07 5.07 6.25
CA MET A 122 17.16 3.78 5.57
C MET A 122 15.84 3.02 5.60
N SER A 123 15.16 2.97 6.73
CA SER A 123 13.86 2.28 6.84
C SER A 123 12.80 2.94 5.94
N VAL A 124 12.79 4.27 5.88
CA VAL A 124 11.88 5.05 5.04
C VAL A 124 12.12 4.79 3.55
N VAL A 125 13.39 4.72 3.11
CA VAL A 125 13.75 4.39 1.71
C VAL A 125 13.33 2.96 1.37
N LEU A 126 13.62 1.99 2.25
CA LEU A 126 13.23 0.58 2.05
C LEU A 126 11.71 0.43 1.94
N ASN A 127 10.96 1.04 2.87
CA ASN A 127 9.49 1.01 2.81
C ASN A 127 8.94 1.73 1.57
N GLY A 128 9.58 2.82 1.12
CA GLY A 128 9.28 3.48 -0.14
C GLY A 128 9.49 2.58 -1.36
N LEU A 129 10.57 1.80 -1.37
CA LEU A 129 10.87 0.82 -2.41
C LEU A 129 9.79 -0.27 -2.48
N PHE A 130 9.42 -0.86 -1.34
CA PHE A 130 8.36 -1.86 -1.28
C PHE A 130 7.01 -1.30 -1.71
N TRP A 131 6.70 -0.07 -1.34
CA TRP A 131 5.46 0.57 -1.78
C TRP A 131 5.40 0.79 -3.29
N THR A 132 6.51 1.15 -3.91
CA THR A 132 6.59 1.37 -5.36
C THR A 132 6.20 0.12 -6.14
N THR A 133 6.47 -1.06 -5.59
CA THR A 133 6.17 -2.35 -6.20
C THR A 133 4.82 -2.94 -5.77
N ASP A 134 4.45 -2.79 -4.50
CA ASP A 134 3.23 -3.35 -3.92
C ASP A 134 1.95 -2.85 -4.62
N ASN A 135 1.82 -1.54 -4.80
CA ASN A 135 0.60 -0.92 -5.28
C ASN A 135 0.18 -1.36 -6.71
N PRO A 136 1.06 -1.32 -7.74
CA PRO A 136 0.69 -1.78 -9.07
C PRO A 136 0.40 -3.28 -9.13
N ILE A 137 1.19 -4.11 -8.43
CA ILE A 137 1.00 -5.56 -8.41
C ILE A 137 -0.33 -5.92 -7.77
N ARG A 138 -0.67 -5.34 -6.63
CA ARG A 138 -1.93 -5.57 -5.95
C ARG A 138 -3.13 -5.18 -6.81
N ARG A 139 -3.08 -4.04 -7.51
CA ARG A 139 -4.14 -3.64 -8.44
C ARG A 139 -4.30 -4.60 -9.60
N THR A 140 -3.20 -5.10 -10.15
CA THR A 140 -3.26 -6.12 -11.19
C THR A 140 -3.90 -7.41 -10.67
N LEU A 141 -3.50 -7.88 -9.48
CA LEU A 141 -4.11 -9.05 -8.83
C LEU A 141 -5.60 -8.86 -8.56
N LEU A 142 -6.03 -7.66 -8.12
CA LEU A 142 -7.45 -7.34 -7.96
C LEU A 142 -8.21 -7.46 -9.29
N GLY A 143 -7.62 -6.99 -10.39
CA GLY A 143 -8.20 -7.12 -11.74
C GLY A 143 -8.28 -8.56 -12.23
N GLU A 144 -7.32 -9.43 -11.87
CA GLU A 144 -7.29 -10.83 -12.29
C GLU A 144 -8.34 -11.72 -11.59
N VAL A 145 -8.72 -11.38 -10.37
CA VAL A 145 -9.66 -12.20 -9.56
C VAL A 145 -11.12 -11.79 -9.73
N VAL A 146 -11.40 -10.76 -10.53
CA VAL A 146 -12.76 -10.28 -10.79
C VAL A 146 -13.12 -10.45 -12.27
N GLN A 147 -14.42 -10.49 -12.57
CA GLN A 147 -14.89 -10.52 -13.95
C GLN A 147 -14.62 -9.19 -14.66
N PRO A 148 -14.40 -9.16 -15.98
CA PRO A 148 -14.14 -7.93 -16.73
C PRO A 148 -15.15 -6.80 -16.49
N ALA A 149 -16.44 -7.14 -16.37
CA ALA A 149 -17.51 -6.20 -16.06
C ALA A 149 -17.41 -5.59 -14.66
N GLN A 150 -16.74 -6.25 -13.72
CA GLN A 150 -16.60 -5.83 -12.32
C GLN A 150 -15.32 -5.01 -12.06
N ILE A 151 -14.37 -4.96 -13.00
CA ILE A 151 -13.07 -4.28 -12.84
C ILE A 151 -13.27 -2.81 -12.41
N GLY A 152 -14.20 -2.09 -13.04
CA GLY A 152 -14.46 -0.69 -12.71
C GLY A 152 -14.89 -0.49 -11.26
N ILE A 153 -15.80 -1.31 -10.75
CA ILE A 153 -16.26 -1.25 -9.36
C ILE A 153 -15.15 -1.68 -8.40
N ALA A 154 -14.38 -2.72 -8.74
CA ALA A 154 -13.27 -3.19 -7.93
C ALA A 154 -12.19 -2.10 -7.75
N MET A 155 -11.81 -1.42 -8.84
CA MET A 155 -10.82 -0.33 -8.81
C MET A 155 -11.36 0.91 -8.09
N SER A 156 -12.65 1.22 -8.24
CA SER A 156 -13.29 2.31 -7.50
C SER A 156 -13.28 2.05 -6.00
N LEU A 157 -13.63 0.82 -5.58
CA LEU A 157 -13.62 0.41 -4.18
C LEU A 157 -12.20 0.48 -3.60
N ASP A 158 -11.18 0.00 -4.33
CA ASP A 158 -9.78 0.10 -3.93
C ASP A 158 -9.33 1.56 -3.77
N THR A 159 -9.72 2.43 -4.69
CA THR A 159 -9.38 3.86 -4.65
C THR A 159 -10.04 4.57 -3.47
N VAL A 160 -11.33 4.31 -3.23
CA VAL A 160 -12.06 4.86 -2.07
C VAL A 160 -11.42 4.39 -0.77
N THR A 161 -11.10 3.10 -0.66
CA THR A 161 -10.42 2.52 0.50
C THR A 161 -9.07 3.18 0.74
N ASN A 162 -8.25 3.33 -0.31
CA ASN A 162 -6.95 4.00 -0.20
C ASN A 162 -7.08 5.46 0.24
N SER A 163 -8.06 6.17 -0.29
CA SER A 163 -8.34 7.55 0.13
C SER A 163 -8.81 7.63 1.58
N THR A 164 -9.69 6.73 1.99
CA THR A 164 -10.20 6.65 3.37
C THR A 164 -9.09 6.34 4.37
N THR A 165 -8.22 5.38 4.08
CA THR A 165 -7.09 5.02 4.95
C THR A 165 -6.07 6.16 5.08
N ARG A 166 -5.95 7.01 4.06
CA ARG A 166 -5.11 8.22 4.09
C ARG A 166 -5.56 9.23 5.14
N PHE A 167 -6.88 9.32 5.41
CA PHE A 167 -7.42 10.17 6.48
C PHE A 167 -7.43 9.44 7.82
N LEU A 168 -7.91 8.20 7.84
CA LEU A 168 -8.06 7.44 9.07
C LEU A 168 -6.73 7.07 9.72
N GLY A 169 -5.70 6.77 8.94
CA GLY A 169 -4.38 6.43 9.48
C GLY A 169 -3.82 7.52 10.39
N PRO A 170 -3.59 8.75 9.90
CA PRO A 170 -3.11 9.86 10.74
C PRO A 170 -4.07 10.24 11.86
N LEU A 171 -5.39 10.15 11.67
CA LEU A 171 -6.38 10.45 12.71
C LEU A 171 -6.24 9.48 13.88
N VAL A 172 -6.23 8.18 13.61
CA VAL A 172 -6.04 7.14 14.62
C VAL A 172 -4.68 7.27 15.28
N GLY A 173 -3.62 7.49 14.50
CA GLY A 173 -2.26 7.69 15.02
C GLY A 173 -2.14 8.93 15.91
N GLY A 174 -2.78 10.04 15.54
CA GLY A 174 -2.81 11.25 16.35
C GLY A 174 -3.50 11.04 17.70
N ILE A 175 -4.64 10.33 17.71
CA ILE A 175 -5.33 9.96 18.95
C ILE A 175 -4.42 9.10 19.84
N PHE A 176 -3.75 8.09 19.30
CA PHE A 176 -2.83 7.27 20.09
C PHE A 176 -1.65 8.07 20.67
N LEU A 177 -1.14 9.03 19.93
CA LEU A 177 -0.04 9.90 20.40
C LEU A 177 -0.46 10.86 21.52
N GLU A 178 -1.74 11.25 21.58
CA GLU A 178 -2.26 12.09 22.64
C GLU A 178 -2.36 11.35 24.00
N PHE A 179 -2.54 10.01 23.95
CA PHE A 179 -2.66 9.18 25.16
C PHE A 179 -1.36 8.44 25.53
N ALA A 180 -0.27 8.60 24.76
CA ALA A 180 1.01 7.93 24.99
C ALA A 180 2.01 8.84 25.69
#